data_f81f65e8d5e7be9d487b8bcaeef53b71
#
_entry.id   f81f65e8d5e7be9d487b8bcaeef53b71
#
_cell.length_a   1.000
_cell.length_b   1.000
_cell.length_c   1.000
_cell.angle_alpha   90.00
_cell.angle_beta   90.00
_cell.angle_gamma   90.00
#
_symmetry.space_group_name_H-M   'P 1'
#
loop_
_entity.id
_entity.type
_entity.pdbx_description
1 polymer ?
#
loop_
_entity_poly.entity_id
_entity_poly.type
_entity_poly.pdbx_seq_one_letter_code
_entity_poly.pdbx_strand_id
1 'polypeptide(L)'
;MTRQHCRGGLPWGIYSSLVTVTLLLTSPGVRSDPDHEVSGHQKMVICYWGTWANYRPVEGKFTPESVDGSLCTHLIYSFAGLDTSKWSIKSLDTWMDLEKDYGLAGFKKATELRNTWEHLKVMIAIGGWNEGSTKYSQMAKSRKKRRKFVNSTVEFLTKYNFDGLDLDWEYPSKRGGSSDDKKNFILLAKELKEAFKEKNLLLSAAIGAGKATIDISYDVPNMYKYLDFVNVMCYDFHGRYNCTFHN
;
A
#
# COMPACT_ATOMS: atom_id res chain seq x y z
N MET A 1 21.55 24.38 -30.81
CA MET A 1 20.73 24.17 -29.58
C MET A 1 19.26 24.35 -29.94
N THR A 2 18.62 23.29 -30.34
CA THR A 2 17.24 23.29 -30.80
C THR A 2 16.37 22.66 -29.72
N ARG A 3 15.59 23.48 -29.03
CA ARG A 3 14.55 23.01 -28.11
C ARG A 3 13.42 22.42 -28.94
N GLN A 4 13.28 21.10 -28.98
CA GLN A 4 12.08 20.47 -29.48
C GLN A 4 11.05 20.38 -28.34
N HIS A 5 9.90 21.01 -28.57
CA HIS A 5 8.73 20.95 -27.70
C HIS A 5 8.03 19.61 -27.94
N CYS A 6 7.85 18.82 -26.91
CA CYS A 6 6.88 17.72 -26.94
C CYS A 6 5.46 18.33 -27.03
N ARG A 7 4.93 18.47 -28.24
CA ARG A 7 3.51 18.76 -28.48
C ARG A 7 2.77 17.44 -28.64
N GLY A 8 1.86 17.16 -27.76
CA GLY A 8 0.93 16.03 -27.86
C GLY A 8 0.00 16.03 -26.67
N GLY A 9 -0.98 16.92 -26.68
CA GLY A 9 -2.08 16.87 -25.73
C GLY A 9 -3.08 15.83 -26.21
N LEU A 10 -3.29 14.79 -25.42
CA LEU A 10 -4.50 13.98 -25.44
C LEU A 10 -5.18 14.12 -24.09
N PRO A 11 -6.54 14.18 -24.05
CA PRO A 11 -7.27 14.44 -22.83
C PRO A 11 -7.16 13.27 -21.86
N TRP A 12 -7.27 13.60 -20.61
CA TRP A 12 -7.32 12.67 -19.47
C TRP A 12 -8.42 11.63 -19.69
N GLY A 13 -8.03 10.49 -20.22
CA GLY A 13 -8.91 9.36 -20.47
C GLY A 13 -8.35 8.11 -19.82
N ILE A 14 -9.10 7.61 -18.81
CA ILE A 14 -9.21 6.20 -18.46
C ILE A 14 -7.86 5.52 -18.13
N TYR A 15 -7.40 5.63 -16.89
CA TYR A 15 -6.56 4.58 -16.31
C TYR A 15 -7.40 3.73 -15.38
N SER A 16 -7.88 2.66 -15.98
CA SER A 16 -8.46 1.49 -15.36
C SER A 16 -7.43 0.84 -14.42
N SER A 17 -7.94 0.34 -13.31
CA SER A 17 -7.36 -0.57 -12.34
C SER A 17 -5.96 -1.11 -12.67
N LEU A 18 -4.95 -0.62 -11.95
CA LEU A 18 -3.59 -1.16 -12.00
C LEU A 18 -3.57 -2.55 -11.37
N VAL A 19 -3.29 -3.57 -12.18
CA VAL A 19 -2.94 -4.90 -11.70
C VAL A 19 -1.44 -4.89 -11.40
N THR A 20 -1.09 -5.01 -10.14
CA THR A 20 0.31 -5.13 -9.71
C THR A 20 0.72 -6.60 -9.71
N VAL A 21 1.75 -6.96 -10.44
CA VAL A 21 2.33 -8.31 -10.41
C VAL A 21 3.20 -8.44 -9.16
N THR A 22 2.81 -9.33 -8.26
CA THR A 22 3.53 -9.60 -7.01
C THR A 22 4.54 -10.72 -7.21
N LEU A 23 5.80 -10.47 -6.85
CA LEU A 23 6.83 -11.51 -6.79
C LEU A 23 6.73 -12.24 -5.46
N LEU A 24 6.42 -13.54 -5.49
CA LEU A 24 6.43 -14.41 -4.32
C LEU A 24 7.86 -14.76 -3.95
N LEU A 25 8.29 -14.37 -2.75
CA LEU A 25 9.50 -14.86 -2.12
C LEU A 25 9.11 -16.07 -1.25
N THR A 26 9.27 -17.27 -1.78
CA THR A 26 9.03 -18.51 -0.99
C THR A 26 10.23 -18.79 -0.11
N SER A 27 10.01 -18.93 1.19
CA SER A 27 11.01 -19.49 2.11
C SER A 27 11.12 -21.01 1.90
N PRO A 28 12.30 -21.62 1.93
CA PRO A 28 12.44 -23.07 1.84
C PRO A 28 12.00 -23.70 3.17
N GLY A 29 10.88 -24.43 3.17
CA GLY A 29 10.50 -25.24 4.31
C GLY A 29 9.00 -25.48 4.59
N VAL A 30 8.09 -24.97 3.78
CA VAL A 30 6.67 -25.32 3.95
C VAL A 30 6.31 -26.45 2.97
N ARG A 31 6.15 -27.67 3.50
CA ARG A 31 5.50 -28.75 2.76
C ARG A 31 4.03 -28.39 2.59
N SER A 32 3.59 -28.29 1.33
CA SER A 32 2.18 -28.18 0.98
C SER A 32 1.47 -29.52 1.24
N ASP A 33 0.45 -29.52 2.06
CA ASP A 33 -0.51 -30.63 2.15
C ASP A 33 -1.31 -30.70 0.83
N PRO A 34 -1.48 -31.92 0.23
CA PRO A 34 -2.05 -32.06 -1.11
C PRO A 34 -3.58 -31.97 -1.20
N ASP A 35 -4.32 -31.77 -0.11
CA ASP A 35 -5.77 -31.97 -0.09
C ASP A 35 -6.64 -30.74 0.23
N HIS A 36 -6.12 -29.51 0.08
CA HIS A 36 -6.96 -28.32 0.08
C HIS A 36 -7.16 -27.82 -1.36
N GLU A 37 -8.31 -28.14 -1.96
CA GLU A 37 -8.86 -27.39 -3.11
C GLU A 37 -9.07 -25.94 -2.70
N VAL A 38 -8.03 -25.11 -2.91
CA VAL A 38 -8.12 -23.68 -2.81
C VAL A 38 -8.76 -23.18 -4.10
N SER A 39 -9.90 -22.49 -3.96
CA SER A 39 -10.55 -21.69 -5.00
C SER A 39 -9.57 -21.20 -6.06
N GLY A 40 -9.88 -21.36 -7.33
CA GLY A 40 -9.15 -21.16 -8.59
C GLY A 40 -8.00 -20.16 -8.76
N HIS A 41 -7.49 -19.54 -7.71
CA HIS A 41 -6.35 -18.62 -7.78
C HIS A 41 -5.08 -19.32 -7.27
N GLN A 42 -4.31 -19.94 -8.17
CA GLN A 42 -2.97 -20.46 -7.87
C GLN A 42 -1.95 -19.35 -7.55
N LYS A 43 -2.29 -18.07 -7.77
CA LYS A 43 -1.40 -16.91 -7.58
C LYS A 43 -2.12 -15.81 -6.82
N MET A 44 -1.35 -15.02 -6.05
CA MET A 44 -1.89 -13.82 -5.42
C MET A 44 -2.16 -12.75 -6.47
N VAL A 45 -3.36 -12.16 -6.42
CA VAL A 45 -3.75 -11.00 -7.22
C VAL A 45 -4.10 -9.87 -6.25
N ILE A 46 -3.27 -8.83 -6.26
CA ILE A 46 -3.41 -7.67 -5.36
C ILE A 46 -4.06 -6.53 -6.12
N CYS A 47 -5.22 -6.09 -5.66
CA CYS A 47 -5.92 -4.93 -6.21
C CYS A 47 -5.77 -3.73 -5.26
N TYR A 48 -5.40 -2.57 -5.81
CA TYR A 48 -5.45 -1.31 -5.07
C TYR A 48 -6.71 -0.53 -5.43
N TRP A 49 -7.48 -0.13 -4.43
CA TRP A 49 -8.59 0.79 -4.62
C TRP A 49 -8.22 2.17 -4.07
N GLY A 50 -8.09 3.14 -4.98
CA GLY A 50 -7.81 4.53 -4.63
C GLY A 50 -9.08 5.28 -4.27
N THR A 51 -9.18 5.82 -3.04
CA THR A 51 -10.38 6.51 -2.52
C THR A 51 -10.84 7.69 -3.38
N TRP A 52 -9.91 8.35 -4.07
CA TRP A 52 -10.22 9.45 -5.00
C TRP A 52 -11.07 9.03 -6.20
N ALA A 53 -11.12 7.73 -6.51
CA ALA A 53 -11.98 7.22 -7.57
C ALA A 53 -13.47 7.43 -7.25
N ASN A 54 -13.84 7.53 -5.97
CA ASN A 54 -15.20 7.87 -5.55
C ASN A 54 -15.64 9.28 -6.00
N TYR A 55 -14.68 10.19 -6.20
CA TYR A 55 -14.94 11.59 -6.57
C TYR A 55 -14.85 11.89 -8.06
N ARG A 56 -14.53 10.88 -8.86
CA ARG A 56 -14.51 11.05 -10.33
C ARG A 56 -15.92 11.27 -10.87
N PRO A 57 -16.07 12.09 -11.93
CA PRO A 57 -17.37 12.32 -12.53
C PRO A 57 -17.84 11.10 -13.32
N VAL A 58 -19.17 10.95 -13.38
CA VAL A 58 -19.92 10.01 -14.24
C VAL A 58 -19.33 8.60 -14.26
N GLU A 59 -18.95 8.06 -15.42
CA GLU A 59 -18.45 6.69 -15.59
C GLU A 59 -17.07 6.46 -14.97
N GLY A 60 -16.38 7.53 -14.61
CA GLY A 60 -15.10 7.43 -13.91
C GLY A 60 -15.23 7.15 -12.42
N LYS A 61 -16.41 7.31 -11.83
CA LYS A 61 -16.67 7.04 -10.41
C LYS A 61 -16.60 5.54 -10.13
N PHE A 62 -15.79 5.19 -9.13
CA PHE A 62 -15.62 3.81 -8.71
C PHE A 62 -15.60 3.71 -7.19
N THR A 63 -16.60 3.07 -6.63
CA THR A 63 -16.80 2.94 -5.17
C THR A 63 -16.32 1.57 -4.68
N PRO A 64 -16.18 1.35 -3.36
CA PRO A 64 -15.83 0.02 -2.85
C PRO A 64 -16.79 -1.07 -3.33
N GLU A 65 -18.07 -0.77 -3.41
CA GLU A 65 -19.11 -1.72 -3.88
C GLU A 65 -19.00 -2.05 -5.38
N SER A 66 -18.24 -1.26 -6.13
CA SER A 66 -17.96 -1.53 -7.55
C SER A 66 -16.82 -2.56 -7.74
N VAL A 67 -16.13 -2.94 -6.66
CA VAL A 67 -15.03 -3.89 -6.74
C VAL A 67 -15.56 -5.29 -6.94
N ASP A 68 -15.15 -5.93 -8.03
CA ASP A 68 -15.35 -7.36 -8.24
C ASP A 68 -14.27 -8.16 -7.48
N GLY A 69 -14.64 -8.66 -6.30
CA GLY A 69 -13.73 -9.41 -5.45
C GLY A 69 -13.31 -10.77 -6.02
N SER A 70 -13.99 -11.27 -7.06
CA SER A 70 -13.59 -12.51 -7.75
C SER A 70 -12.25 -12.36 -8.49
N LEU A 71 -11.89 -11.13 -8.85
CA LEU A 71 -10.65 -10.83 -9.57
C LEU A 71 -9.43 -10.70 -8.66
N CYS A 72 -9.64 -10.58 -7.36
CA CYS A 72 -8.58 -10.26 -6.40
C CYS A 72 -8.50 -11.30 -5.29
N THR A 73 -7.29 -11.61 -4.84
CA THR A 73 -7.09 -12.33 -3.56
C THR A 73 -6.96 -11.34 -2.40
N HIS A 74 -6.44 -10.16 -2.68
CA HIS A 74 -6.25 -9.09 -1.70
C HIS A 74 -6.72 -7.76 -2.30
N LEU A 75 -7.50 -7.01 -1.52
CA LEU A 75 -7.87 -5.64 -1.81
C LEU A 75 -7.14 -4.71 -0.85
N ILE A 76 -6.43 -3.72 -1.38
CA ILE A 76 -5.75 -2.70 -0.59
C ILE A 76 -6.48 -1.37 -0.73
N TYR A 77 -7.09 -0.92 0.36
CA TYR A 77 -7.71 0.39 0.48
C TYR A 77 -6.65 1.50 0.55
N SER A 78 -6.66 2.47 -0.32
CA SER A 78 -5.65 3.52 -0.44
C SER A 78 -6.26 4.91 -0.33
N PHE A 79 -5.94 5.70 0.69
CA PHE A 79 -4.89 5.53 1.69
C PHE A 79 -5.33 5.99 3.07
N ALA A 80 -4.69 5.44 4.12
CA ALA A 80 -4.57 6.08 5.41
C ALA A 80 -3.33 6.98 5.44
N GLY A 81 -3.23 7.85 6.44
CA GLY A 81 -2.08 8.72 6.63
C GLY A 81 -1.49 8.68 8.03
N LEU A 82 -0.38 9.39 8.22
CA LEU A 82 0.31 9.53 9.51
C LEU A 82 -0.05 10.86 10.19
N ASP A 83 -0.62 10.77 11.39
CA ASP A 83 -0.79 11.91 12.30
C ASP A 83 0.52 12.20 13.04
N THR A 84 1.15 13.34 12.74
CA THR A 84 2.43 13.73 13.34
C THR A 84 2.31 14.26 14.77
N SER A 85 1.12 14.66 15.21
CA SER A 85 0.89 15.13 16.57
C SER A 85 0.87 13.98 17.57
N LYS A 86 0.27 12.86 17.16
CA LYS A 86 0.14 11.64 17.97
C LYS A 86 1.11 10.54 17.60
N TRP A 87 1.68 10.60 16.40
CA TRP A 87 2.45 9.52 15.77
C TRP A 87 1.61 8.25 15.63
N SER A 88 0.43 8.42 15.07
CA SER A 88 -0.56 7.35 14.90
C SER A 88 -1.08 7.31 13.46
N ILE A 89 -1.57 6.16 13.04
CA ILE A 89 -2.33 6.04 11.80
C ILE A 89 -3.65 6.82 11.92
N LYS A 90 -4.11 7.42 10.82
CA LYS A 90 -5.39 8.14 10.74
C LYS A 90 -6.04 7.97 9.38
N SER A 91 -7.36 8.19 9.31
CA SER A 91 -8.07 8.48 8.06
C SER A 91 -7.54 9.79 7.45
N LEU A 92 -7.43 9.83 6.13
CA LEU A 92 -7.11 11.05 5.36
C LEU A 92 -8.38 11.79 4.94
N ASP A 93 -9.48 11.09 4.80
CA ASP A 93 -10.78 11.63 4.43
C ASP A 93 -11.86 11.01 5.32
N THR A 94 -12.17 11.68 6.43
CA THR A 94 -13.10 11.15 7.43
C THR A 94 -14.53 11.01 6.89
N TRP A 95 -14.92 11.81 5.91
CA TRP A 95 -16.23 11.69 5.29
C TRP A 95 -16.32 10.47 4.36
N MET A 96 -15.27 10.20 3.58
CA MET A 96 -15.21 9.01 2.75
C MET A 96 -15.09 7.74 3.58
N ASP A 97 -14.23 7.76 4.61
CA ASP A 97 -13.76 6.57 5.30
C ASP A 97 -14.70 6.10 6.40
N LEU A 98 -15.39 7.02 7.10
CA LEU A 98 -16.14 6.74 8.32
C LEU A 98 -17.65 6.90 8.13
N GLU A 99 -18.43 6.35 9.09
CA GLU A 99 -19.89 6.51 9.16
C GLU A 99 -20.31 7.82 9.86
N LYS A 100 -19.36 8.47 10.55
CA LYS A 100 -19.63 9.67 11.34
C LYS A 100 -20.03 10.83 10.43
N ASP A 101 -20.95 11.68 10.93
CA ASP A 101 -21.39 12.90 10.25
C ASP A 101 -21.92 12.64 8.83
N TYR A 102 -22.73 11.58 8.65
CA TYR A 102 -23.26 11.13 7.36
C TYR A 102 -22.19 10.75 6.34
N GLY A 103 -21.03 10.28 6.80
CA GLY A 103 -19.94 9.81 5.95
C GLY A 103 -20.31 8.55 5.17
N LEU A 104 -19.51 8.25 4.15
CA LEU A 104 -19.76 7.18 3.20
C LEU A 104 -19.41 5.78 3.71
N ALA A 105 -18.80 5.67 4.91
CA ALA A 105 -18.42 4.39 5.53
C ALA A 105 -17.47 3.53 4.68
N GLY A 106 -16.52 4.15 3.97
CA GLY A 106 -15.65 3.48 3.02
C GLY A 106 -14.87 2.30 3.62
N PHE A 107 -14.35 2.44 4.85
CA PHE A 107 -13.66 1.34 5.53
C PHE A 107 -14.57 0.14 5.75
N LYS A 108 -15.78 0.38 6.25
CA LYS A 108 -16.77 -0.68 6.48
C LYS A 108 -17.18 -1.35 5.18
N LYS A 109 -17.55 -0.57 4.16
CA LYS A 109 -17.95 -1.09 2.86
C LYS A 109 -16.86 -1.95 2.21
N ALA A 110 -15.61 -1.49 2.26
CA ALA A 110 -14.49 -2.26 1.72
C ALA A 110 -14.29 -3.57 2.49
N THR A 111 -14.32 -3.53 3.82
CA THR A 111 -14.10 -4.75 4.63
C THR A 111 -15.29 -5.71 4.59
N GLU A 112 -16.52 -5.22 4.36
CA GLU A 112 -17.73 -6.03 4.19
C GLU A 112 -17.79 -6.76 2.83
N LEU A 113 -16.94 -6.44 1.85
CA LEU A 113 -16.80 -7.21 0.62
C LEU A 113 -16.51 -8.70 0.89
N ARG A 114 -15.89 -9.01 2.02
CA ARG A 114 -15.66 -10.39 2.47
C ARG A 114 -16.96 -11.18 2.74
N ASN A 115 -18.06 -10.49 2.97
CA ASN A 115 -19.37 -11.17 3.15
C ASN A 115 -19.86 -11.82 1.84
N THR A 116 -19.43 -11.26 0.69
CA THR A 116 -19.71 -11.82 -0.64
C THR A 116 -18.53 -12.66 -1.14
N TRP A 117 -17.31 -12.26 -0.83
CA TRP A 117 -16.07 -12.87 -1.32
C TRP A 117 -15.22 -13.35 -0.14
N GLU A 118 -15.57 -14.52 0.45
CA GLU A 118 -14.97 -15.06 1.68
C GLU A 118 -13.44 -15.23 1.59
N HIS A 119 -12.91 -15.50 0.39
CA HIS A 119 -11.47 -15.62 0.14
C HIS A 119 -10.71 -14.29 0.18
N LEU A 120 -11.42 -13.15 0.03
CA LEU A 120 -10.80 -11.84 -0.11
C LEU A 120 -10.18 -11.37 1.20
N LYS A 121 -8.91 -10.98 1.17
CA LYS A 121 -8.26 -10.24 2.24
C LYS A 121 -8.36 -8.75 1.96
N VAL A 122 -8.78 -7.96 2.94
CA VAL A 122 -8.92 -6.51 2.80
C VAL A 122 -7.94 -5.81 3.71
N MET A 123 -6.93 -5.17 3.12
CA MET A 123 -5.87 -4.44 3.80
C MET A 123 -6.03 -2.94 3.60
N ILE A 124 -5.30 -2.14 4.38
CA ILE A 124 -5.21 -0.70 4.18
C ILE A 124 -3.76 -0.28 3.92
N ALA A 125 -3.54 0.55 2.91
CA ALA A 125 -2.24 1.16 2.67
C ALA A 125 -2.10 2.46 3.46
N ILE A 126 -0.90 2.71 3.98
CA ILE A 126 -0.53 3.98 4.60
C ILE A 126 0.59 4.63 3.81
N GLY A 127 0.40 5.89 3.42
CA GLY A 127 1.40 6.65 2.68
C GLY A 127 0.88 7.13 1.34
N GLY A 128 1.57 6.68 0.29
CA GLY A 128 1.38 7.16 -1.07
C GLY A 128 2.13 8.45 -1.35
N TRP A 129 2.17 8.82 -2.62
CA TRP A 129 2.96 9.94 -3.12
C TRP A 129 2.71 11.26 -2.37
N ASN A 130 1.44 11.58 -2.10
CA ASN A 130 1.05 12.88 -1.51
C ASN A 130 1.44 13.02 -0.03
N GLU A 131 1.62 11.93 0.69
CA GLU A 131 2.01 11.94 2.09
C GLU A 131 3.49 12.36 2.29
N GLY A 132 4.32 12.18 1.27
CA GLY A 132 5.74 12.48 1.30
C GLY A 132 6.54 11.58 2.24
N SER A 133 7.83 11.87 2.40
CA SER A 133 8.76 11.02 3.15
C SER A 133 9.14 11.57 4.53
N THR A 134 9.21 12.88 4.70
CA THR A 134 9.78 13.54 5.88
C THR A 134 9.17 13.06 7.20
N LYS A 135 7.84 12.97 7.29
CA LYS A 135 7.16 12.56 8.53
C LYS A 135 7.37 11.08 8.84
N TYR A 136 7.43 10.23 7.82
CA TYR A 136 7.72 8.81 7.98
C TYR A 136 9.16 8.60 8.46
N SER A 137 10.13 9.34 7.91
CA SER A 137 11.51 9.35 8.38
C SER A 137 11.61 9.74 9.86
N GLN A 138 10.92 10.82 10.26
CA GLN A 138 10.88 11.25 11.66
C GLN A 138 10.23 10.22 12.59
N MET A 139 9.21 9.51 12.14
CA MET A 139 8.56 8.44 12.89
C MET A 139 9.49 7.24 13.00
N ALA A 140 10.02 6.76 11.86
CA ALA A 140 10.84 5.55 11.78
C ALA A 140 12.17 5.66 12.54
N LYS A 141 12.78 6.85 12.60
CA LYS A 141 14.02 7.11 13.35
C LYS A 141 13.86 6.91 14.86
N SER A 142 12.69 7.21 15.42
CA SER A 142 12.49 7.23 16.86
C SER A 142 11.74 5.99 17.37
N ARG A 143 12.39 5.16 18.21
CA ARG A 143 11.74 4.00 18.85
C ARG A 143 10.44 4.36 19.57
N LYS A 144 10.40 5.52 20.26
CA LYS A 144 9.18 5.98 20.95
C LYS A 144 8.05 6.28 19.98
N LYS A 145 8.35 6.91 18.83
CA LYS A 145 7.35 7.24 17.81
C LYS A 145 6.90 5.96 17.09
N ARG A 146 7.84 5.06 16.69
CA ARG A 146 7.50 3.77 16.09
C ARG A 146 6.55 2.97 16.98
N ARG A 147 6.85 2.86 18.29
CA ARG A 147 5.96 2.15 19.23
C ARG A 147 4.56 2.73 19.28
N LYS A 148 4.42 4.08 19.27
CA LYS A 148 3.11 4.73 19.20
C LYS A 148 2.38 4.37 17.91
N PHE A 149 3.08 4.46 16.79
CA PHE A 149 2.55 4.12 15.48
C PHE A 149 2.11 2.65 15.42
N VAL A 150 2.96 1.72 15.80
CA VAL A 150 2.67 0.27 15.82
C VAL A 150 1.43 -0.04 16.65
N ASN A 151 1.35 0.47 17.88
CA ASN A 151 0.20 0.23 18.75
C ASN A 151 -1.09 0.79 18.13
N SER A 152 -1.06 2.04 17.65
CA SER A 152 -2.22 2.66 17.00
C SER A 152 -2.63 1.95 15.73
N THR A 153 -1.68 1.35 15.02
CA THR A 153 -1.97 0.57 13.79
C THR A 153 -2.74 -0.71 14.14
N VAL A 154 -2.31 -1.45 15.15
CA VAL A 154 -3.04 -2.65 15.60
C VAL A 154 -4.46 -2.29 16.04
N GLU A 155 -4.62 -1.21 16.83
CA GLU A 155 -5.93 -0.72 17.27
C GLU A 155 -6.80 -0.32 16.06
N PHE A 156 -6.24 0.40 15.10
CA PHE A 156 -6.93 0.85 13.90
C PHE A 156 -7.39 -0.32 13.03
N LEU A 157 -6.50 -1.27 12.72
CA LEU A 157 -6.83 -2.44 11.92
C LEU A 157 -7.93 -3.28 12.58
N THR A 158 -7.82 -3.50 13.90
CA THR A 158 -8.83 -4.23 14.65
C THR A 158 -10.17 -3.50 14.66
N LYS A 159 -10.16 -2.18 14.90
CA LYS A 159 -11.37 -1.36 14.96
C LYS A 159 -12.15 -1.35 13.65
N TYR A 160 -11.45 -1.23 12.54
CA TYR A 160 -12.06 -1.14 11.21
C TYR A 160 -12.07 -2.45 10.46
N ASN A 161 -11.68 -3.55 11.12
CA ASN A 161 -11.76 -4.91 10.61
C ASN A 161 -10.94 -5.15 9.33
N PHE A 162 -9.75 -4.53 9.23
CA PHE A 162 -8.81 -4.81 8.16
C PHE A 162 -7.95 -6.04 8.46
N ASP A 163 -7.58 -6.81 7.42
CA ASP A 163 -6.74 -7.99 7.52
C ASP A 163 -5.23 -7.66 7.61
N GLY A 164 -4.83 -6.41 7.39
CA GLY A 164 -3.42 -6.03 7.43
C GLY A 164 -3.14 -4.60 7.00
N LEU A 165 -1.85 -4.29 6.99
CA LEU A 165 -1.29 -3.01 6.59
C LEU A 165 -0.36 -3.18 5.40
N ASP A 166 -0.47 -2.26 4.43
CA ASP A 166 0.52 -2.07 3.36
C ASP A 166 1.31 -0.78 3.62
N LEU A 167 2.64 -0.88 3.65
CA LEU A 167 3.53 0.28 3.83
C LEU A 167 3.88 0.88 2.47
N ASP A 168 3.25 2.00 2.12
CA ASP A 168 3.53 2.74 0.89
C ASP A 168 4.30 4.03 1.18
N TRP A 169 5.49 3.88 1.75
CA TRP A 169 6.39 5.01 2.02
C TRP A 169 7.24 5.33 0.79
N GLU A 170 6.94 6.43 0.12
CA GLU A 170 7.58 6.88 -1.11
C GLU A 170 8.51 8.09 -0.89
N TYR A 171 9.80 7.89 -0.63
CA TYR A 171 10.54 6.63 -0.43
C TYR A 171 11.48 6.80 0.76
N PRO A 172 11.84 5.73 1.49
CA PRO A 172 12.89 5.80 2.50
C PRO A 172 14.16 6.41 1.90
N SER A 173 14.82 7.29 2.65
CA SER A 173 16.04 8.03 2.25
C SER A 173 15.90 9.00 1.07
N LYS A 174 14.67 9.22 0.58
CA LYS A 174 14.38 10.17 -0.52
C LYS A 174 13.29 11.16 -0.10
N ARG A 175 13.08 12.20 -0.91
CA ARG A 175 12.00 13.19 -0.74
C ARG A 175 11.91 13.78 0.68
N GLY A 176 13.06 14.21 1.23
CA GLY A 176 13.16 14.75 2.59
C GLY A 176 13.32 13.70 3.69
N GLY A 177 13.56 12.46 3.32
CA GLY A 177 13.99 11.39 4.21
C GLY A 177 15.47 11.49 4.61
N SER A 178 15.87 10.67 5.58
CA SER A 178 17.22 10.55 6.10
C SER A 178 17.96 9.36 5.47
N SER A 179 19.27 9.42 5.35
CA SER A 179 20.12 8.27 4.92
C SER A 179 19.94 7.02 5.79
N ASP A 180 19.51 7.19 7.04
CA ASP A 180 19.24 6.08 7.96
C ASP A 180 17.90 5.36 7.69
N ASP A 181 17.05 5.90 6.82
CA ASP A 181 15.68 5.39 6.64
C ASP A 181 15.64 3.97 6.10
N LYS A 182 16.61 3.60 5.27
CA LYS A 182 16.77 2.21 4.80
C LYS A 182 16.82 1.22 5.96
N LYS A 183 17.60 1.53 6.99
CA LYS A 183 17.71 0.74 8.23
C LYS A 183 16.47 0.90 9.10
N ASN A 184 15.96 2.12 9.22
CA ASN A 184 14.80 2.41 10.06
C ASN A 184 13.51 1.77 9.51
N PHE A 185 13.40 1.59 8.20
CA PHE A 185 12.30 0.86 7.57
C PHE A 185 12.27 -0.61 8.04
N ILE A 186 13.43 -1.27 8.11
CA ILE A 186 13.53 -2.64 8.62
C ILE A 186 13.13 -2.73 10.09
N LEU A 187 13.54 -1.75 10.91
CA LEU A 187 13.12 -1.71 12.31
C LEU A 187 11.62 -1.55 12.46
N LEU A 188 11.02 -0.69 11.65
CA LEU A 188 9.58 -0.48 11.62
C LEU A 188 8.83 -1.74 11.18
N ALA A 189 9.25 -2.35 10.07
CA ALA A 189 8.65 -3.58 9.56
C ALA A 189 8.73 -4.73 10.58
N LYS A 190 9.87 -4.88 11.24
CA LYS A 190 10.06 -5.86 12.32
C LYS A 190 9.08 -5.62 13.48
N GLU A 191 9.01 -4.38 13.99
CA GLU A 191 8.15 -4.04 15.13
C GLU A 191 6.66 -4.22 14.80
N LEU A 192 6.25 -3.89 13.55
CA LEU A 192 4.90 -4.15 13.06
C LEU A 192 4.61 -5.65 12.95
N LYS A 193 5.51 -6.43 12.33
CA LYS A 193 5.33 -7.88 12.17
C LYS A 193 5.22 -8.60 13.51
N GLU A 194 6.02 -8.18 14.50
CA GLU A 194 5.94 -8.73 15.87
C GLU A 194 4.57 -8.45 16.52
N ALA A 195 4.07 -7.21 16.38
CA ALA A 195 2.77 -6.82 16.94
C ALA A 195 1.58 -7.49 16.22
N PHE A 196 1.73 -7.81 14.93
CA PHE A 196 0.67 -8.38 14.11
C PHE A 196 0.45 -9.88 14.33
N LYS A 197 1.46 -10.59 14.87
CA LYS A 197 1.40 -12.05 15.07
C LYS A 197 0.20 -12.51 15.88
N GLU A 198 -0.09 -11.84 16.99
CA GLU A 198 -1.19 -12.23 17.88
C GLU A 198 -2.59 -12.06 17.25
N LYS A 199 -2.68 -11.24 16.21
CA LYS A 199 -3.93 -10.93 15.50
C LYS A 199 -4.00 -11.54 14.11
N ASN A 200 -2.98 -12.31 13.70
CA ASN A 200 -2.86 -12.85 12.35
C ASN A 200 -3.00 -11.80 11.24
N LEU A 201 -2.48 -10.57 11.49
CA LEU A 201 -2.53 -9.49 10.54
C LEU A 201 -1.39 -9.60 9.51
N LEU A 202 -1.71 -9.26 8.27
CA LEU A 202 -0.75 -9.23 7.17
C LEU A 202 0.03 -7.91 7.16
N LEU A 203 1.28 -7.99 6.74
CA LEU A 203 2.14 -6.83 6.51
C LEU A 203 2.77 -6.91 5.14
N SER A 204 2.50 -5.93 4.28
CA SER A 204 3.13 -5.78 2.98
C SER A 204 3.77 -4.39 2.82
N ALA A 205 4.44 -4.18 1.71
CA ALA A 205 4.95 -2.88 1.33
C ALA A 205 4.88 -2.68 -0.18
N ALA A 206 4.52 -1.46 -0.60
CA ALA A 206 4.72 -0.99 -1.96
C ALA A 206 6.10 -0.36 -2.08
N ILE A 207 6.87 -0.76 -3.09
CA ILE A 207 8.25 -0.29 -3.29
C ILE A 207 8.49 0.18 -4.72
N GLY A 208 9.39 1.15 -4.88
CA GLY A 208 9.79 1.62 -6.20
C GLY A 208 10.59 0.56 -6.96
N ALA A 209 10.34 0.42 -8.27
CA ALA A 209 11.00 -0.56 -9.13
C ALA A 209 12.36 -0.11 -9.68
N GLY A 210 12.63 1.20 -9.73
CA GLY A 210 13.87 1.72 -10.30
C GLY A 210 15.09 1.35 -9.46
N LYS A 211 16.13 0.78 -10.10
CA LYS A 211 17.37 0.34 -9.43
C LYS A 211 17.94 1.38 -8.46
N ALA A 212 18.04 2.64 -8.86
CA ALA A 212 18.56 3.71 -8.01
C ALA A 212 17.70 3.96 -6.75
N THR A 213 16.39 3.73 -6.83
CA THR A 213 15.50 3.82 -5.68
C THR A 213 15.66 2.61 -4.78
N ILE A 214 15.72 1.41 -5.35
CA ILE A 214 15.93 0.17 -4.59
C ILE A 214 17.23 0.22 -3.82
N ASP A 215 18.32 0.58 -4.46
CA ASP A 215 19.66 0.62 -3.85
C ASP A 215 19.75 1.57 -2.64
N ILE A 216 19.08 2.71 -2.73
CA ILE A 216 19.13 3.75 -1.69
C ILE A 216 18.11 3.45 -0.56
N SER A 217 16.91 3.01 -0.92
CA SER A 217 15.76 2.99 -0.02
C SER A 217 15.56 1.68 0.72
N TYR A 218 15.92 0.53 0.12
CA TYR A 218 15.50 -0.77 0.63
C TYR A 218 16.65 -1.74 0.88
N ASP A 219 16.63 -2.39 2.03
CA ASP A 219 17.45 -3.56 2.35
C ASP A 219 16.63 -4.82 2.03
N VAL A 220 16.61 -5.16 0.73
CA VAL A 220 15.78 -6.25 0.21
C VAL A 220 16.04 -7.59 0.93
N PRO A 221 17.30 -8.02 1.21
CA PRO A 221 17.56 -9.26 1.95
C PRO A 221 16.97 -9.32 3.36
N ASN A 222 16.76 -8.16 4.00
CA ASN A 222 16.18 -8.11 5.35
C ASN A 222 14.67 -7.84 5.34
N MET A 223 14.12 -7.24 4.28
CA MET A 223 12.69 -6.96 4.18
C MET A 223 11.84 -8.23 4.17
N TYR A 224 12.23 -9.25 3.40
CA TYR A 224 11.46 -10.49 3.26
C TYR A 224 11.25 -11.23 4.59
N LYS A 225 12.09 -10.94 5.61
CA LYS A 225 11.96 -11.55 6.94
C LYS A 225 10.72 -11.08 7.70
N TYR A 226 10.20 -9.91 7.34
CA TYR A 226 9.16 -9.23 8.11
C TYR A 226 7.92 -8.90 7.28
N LEU A 227 7.99 -8.99 5.95
CA LEU A 227 6.85 -8.76 5.06
C LEU A 227 6.29 -10.09 4.56
N ASP A 228 4.95 -10.16 4.45
CA ASP A 228 4.28 -11.32 3.87
C ASP A 228 4.40 -11.33 2.35
N PHE A 229 4.38 -10.14 1.74
CA PHE A 229 4.63 -9.92 0.32
C PHE A 229 5.07 -8.48 0.05
N VAL A 230 5.53 -8.22 -1.18
CA VAL A 230 5.99 -6.91 -1.63
C VAL A 230 5.33 -6.59 -2.97
N ASN A 231 4.75 -5.38 -3.08
CA ASN A 231 4.17 -4.84 -4.28
C ASN A 231 5.20 -3.94 -4.97
N VAL A 232 5.74 -4.38 -6.11
CA VAL A 232 6.73 -3.58 -6.85
C VAL A 232 6.00 -2.68 -7.83
N MET A 233 6.17 -1.37 -7.69
CA MET A 233 5.54 -0.35 -8.53
C MET A 233 6.25 -0.27 -9.89
N CYS A 234 5.97 -1.26 -10.77
CA CYS A 234 6.55 -1.38 -12.10
C CYS A 234 5.84 -0.50 -13.12
N TYR A 235 5.71 0.79 -12.83
CA TYR A 235 5.06 1.81 -13.67
C TYR A 235 5.75 3.17 -13.47
N ASP A 236 5.30 4.21 -14.16
CA ASP A 236 5.87 5.56 -14.16
C ASP A 236 7.37 5.62 -14.54
N PHE A 237 7.83 4.66 -15.35
CA PHE A 237 9.21 4.63 -15.87
C PHE A 237 9.46 5.75 -16.87
N HIS A 238 8.43 6.11 -17.65
CA HIS A 238 8.46 7.16 -18.65
C HIS A 238 7.20 8.01 -18.52
N GLY A 239 7.35 9.30 -18.59
CA GLY A 239 6.27 10.25 -18.48
C GLY A 239 6.66 11.65 -18.92
N ARG A 240 5.73 12.59 -18.84
CA ARG A 240 5.91 13.99 -19.27
C ARG A 240 7.17 14.66 -18.67
N TYR A 241 7.58 14.22 -17.48
CA TYR A 241 8.73 14.79 -16.75
C TYR A 241 10.01 13.96 -16.87
N ASN A 242 9.94 12.77 -17.48
CA ASN A 242 11.07 11.84 -17.64
C ASN A 242 11.22 11.44 -19.10
N CYS A 243 11.32 12.40 -20.01
CA CYS A 243 11.66 12.13 -21.41
C CYS A 243 13.15 11.75 -21.50
N THR A 244 13.49 10.49 -21.20
CA THR A 244 14.78 9.91 -21.57
C THR A 244 14.62 9.19 -22.89
N PHE A 245 15.20 9.74 -23.95
CA PHE A 245 15.37 9.03 -25.20
C PHE A 245 16.48 7.98 -24.98
N HIS A 246 16.17 6.72 -25.12
CA HIS A 246 17.18 5.72 -25.38
C HIS A 246 17.36 5.66 -26.90
N ASN A 247 18.57 6.04 -27.37
CA ASN A 247 19.03 5.74 -28.71
C ASN A 247 19.31 4.25 -28.83
#